data_5c117ccdaee86b54a2b3ab7a677b64a7
#
_entry.id   5c117ccdaee86b54a2b3ab7a677b64a7
#
_cell.length_a   1.000
_cell.length_b   1.000
_cell.length_c   1.000
_cell.angle_alpha   90.00
_cell.angle_beta   90.00
_cell.angle_gamma   90.00
#
_symmetry.space_group_name_H-M   'P 1'
#
loop_
_entity.id
_entity.type
_entity.pdbx_description
1 polymer ?
#
loop_
_entity_poly.entity_id
_entity_poly.type
_entity_poly.pdbx_seq_one_letter_code
_entity_poly.pdbx_strand_id
1 'polypeptide(L)'
;MGAGISGLTAADLYKRRAGPDAKSLILDNHDDFGGHAKRNEFSADGRTLLGVGGSLNLEQGAMSDAALALLEEIGVDFTGLRQAIDPGYMISDPLSEHGLYLNANDFGADRSINGPWNLTWAGFGDFSAAIRSLELAEADEAGLIALIGAQTDFLKGIPSEEREQFLHETVYATFLSERVGMSESGIKIVEPWIKALFGVSAKSVSISEALKAGAPGATSVTPPAPDTAEAEE
;
A
#
# COMPACT_ATOMS: atom_id res chain seq x y z
N MET A 1 -26.35 18.09 -1.73
CA MET A 1 -25.12 17.28 -1.53
C MET A 1 -25.56 15.83 -1.47
N GLY A 2 -24.81 14.91 -2.05
CA GLY A 2 -25.10 13.47 -1.95
C GLY A 2 -24.77 12.92 -0.55
N ALA A 3 -25.31 11.74 -0.20
CA ALA A 3 -25.14 11.11 1.11
C ALA A 3 -23.91 10.18 1.20
N GLY A 4 -22.91 10.35 0.36
CA GLY A 4 -21.60 9.72 0.49
C GLY A 4 -20.70 10.50 1.47
N ILE A 5 -19.49 9.96 1.75
CA ILE A 5 -18.55 10.52 2.72
C ILE A 5 -18.27 12.00 2.49
N SER A 6 -18.05 12.43 1.25
CA SER A 6 -17.78 13.84 0.92
C SER A 6 -18.95 14.76 1.27
N GLY A 7 -20.20 14.36 0.95
CA GLY A 7 -21.37 15.17 1.23
C GLY A 7 -21.71 15.24 2.73
N LEU A 8 -21.54 14.13 3.44
CA LEU A 8 -21.74 14.08 4.89
C LEU A 8 -20.69 14.93 5.62
N THR A 9 -19.41 14.79 5.27
CA THR A 9 -18.33 15.62 5.84
C THR A 9 -18.52 17.10 5.54
N ALA A 10 -18.91 17.45 4.31
CA ALA A 10 -19.17 18.85 3.96
C ALA A 10 -20.35 19.43 4.75
N ALA A 11 -21.40 18.66 5.00
CA ALA A 11 -22.53 19.10 5.80
C ALA A 11 -22.14 19.31 7.28
N ASP A 12 -21.34 18.44 7.84
CA ASP A 12 -20.81 18.56 9.20
C ASP A 12 -19.93 19.80 9.36
N LEU A 13 -18.93 19.97 8.48
CA LEU A 13 -18.04 21.13 8.49
C LEU A 13 -18.80 22.45 8.26
N TYR A 14 -19.82 22.44 7.41
CA TYR A 14 -20.68 23.62 7.22
C TYR A 14 -21.43 23.96 8.52
N LYS A 15 -22.04 22.99 9.16
CA LYS A 15 -22.76 23.20 10.43
C LYS A 15 -21.86 23.74 11.52
N ARG A 16 -20.64 23.24 11.64
CA ARG A 16 -19.63 23.73 12.60
C ARG A 16 -19.26 25.19 12.35
N ARG A 17 -19.15 25.61 11.08
CA ARG A 17 -18.82 27.00 10.71
C ARG A 17 -19.99 27.95 10.83
N ALA A 18 -21.17 27.54 10.38
CA ALA A 18 -22.35 28.38 10.26
C ALA A 18 -23.18 28.42 11.56
N GLY A 19 -22.87 27.56 12.52
CA GLY A 19 -23.56 27.48 13.81
C GLY A 19 -24.64 26.42 13.88
N PRO A 20 -25.18 26.16 15.10
CA PRO A 20 -26.11 25.05 15.35
C PRO A 20 -27.43 25.16 14.60
N ASP A 21 -27.85 26.38 14.27
CA ASP A 21 -29.12 26.65 13.56
C ASP A 21 -28.99 26.52 12.02
N ALA A 22 -27.78 26.26 11.53
CA ALA A 22 -27.54 26.08 10.10
C ALA A 22 -28.28 24.84 9.58
N LYS A 23 -29.03 25.02 8.51
CA LYS A 23 -29.77 23.93 7.84
C LYS A 23 -29.03 23.43 6.63
N SER A 24 -28.86 22.12 6.55
CA SER A 24 -28.30 21.44 5.38
C SER A 24 -29.32 20.45 4.85
N LEU A 25 -29.43 20.36 3.51
CA LEU A 25 -30.21 19.34 2.86
C LEU A 25 -29.26 18.38 2.14
N ILE A 26 -29.33 17.11 2.51
CA ILE A 26 -28.59 16.02 1.89
C ILE A 26 -29.58 15.25 1.03
N LEU A 27 -29.29 15.10 -0.25
CA LEU A 27 -30.10 14.40 -1.21
C LEU A 27 -29.32 13.22 -1.77
N ASP A 28 -29.95 12.07 -1.81
CA ASP A 28 -29.41 10.87 -2.45
C ASP A 28 -30.52 10.17 -3.23
N ASN A 29 -30.17 9.47 -4.29
CA ASN A 29 -31.10 8.69 -5.10
C ASN A 29 -31.10 7.21 -4.75
N HIS A 30 -30.31 6.81 -3.75
CA HIS A 30 -30.27 5.45 -3.22
C HIS A 30 -31.18 5.32 -2.00
N ASP A 31 -31.43 4.08 -1.62
CA ASP A 31 -32.27 3.69 -0.49
C ASP A 31 -31.60 3.91 0.88
N ASP A 32 -30.28 4.16 0.90
CA ASP A 32 -29.49 4.35 2.12
C ASP A 32 -28.34 5.33 1.88
N PHE A 33 -27.77 5.86 2.95
CA PHE A 33 -26.58 6.72 2.92
C PHE A 33 -25.28 5.89 2.85
N GLY A 34 -24.14 6.57 2.68
CA GLY A 34 -22.80 5.98 2.64
C GLY A 34 -22.14 6.02 1.26
N GLY A 35 -22.93 6.10 0.19
CA GLY A 35 -22.41 6.16 -1.18
C GLY A 35 -21.58 4.92 -1.50
N HIS A 36 -20.29 5.10 -1.84
CA HIS A 36 -19.36 3.99 -2.11
C HIS A 36 -19.08 3.10 -0.90
N ALA A 37 -19.16 3.63 0.31
CA ALA A 37 -18.93 2.91 1.58
C ALA A 37 -20.22 2.25 2.14
N LYS A 38 -21.19 1.96 1.29
CA LYS A 38 -22.45 1.35 1.69
C LYS A 38 -22.25 -0.07 2.22
N ARG A 39 -22.88 -0.38 3.37
CA ARG A 39 -22.98 -1.74 3.88
C ARG A 39 -24.07 -2.51 3.15
N ASN A 40 -23.76 -3.70 2.67
CA ASN A 40 -24.74 -4.61 2.06
C ASN A 40 -25.12 -5.71 3.04
N GLU A 41 -26.39 -5.93 3.22
CA GLU A 41 -26.92 -7.00 4.07
C GLU A 41 -27.68 -8.03 3.21
N PHE A 42 -27.37 -9.28 3.42
CA PHE A 42 -28.00 -10.41 2.75
C PHE A 42 -28.55 -11.36 3.81
N SER A 43 -29.70 -12.01 3.54
CA SER A 43 -30.22 -13.05 4.37
C SER A 43 -30.14 -14.39 3.66
N ALA A 44 -29.52 -15.38 4.31
CA ALA A 44 -29.47 -16.76 3.85
C ALA A 44 -29.64 -17.70 5.03
N ASP A 45 -30.60 -18.63 4.94
CA ASP A 45 -30.89 -19.64 5.96
C ASP A 45 -31.08 -19.06 7.39
N GLY A 46 -31.76 -17.93 7.49
CA GLY A 46 -31.99 -17.23 8.76
C GLY A 46 -30.77 -16.53 9.37
N ARG A 47 -29.68 -16.44 8.63
CA ARG A 47 -28.47 -15.72 9.02
C ARG A 47 -28.36 -14.44 8.22
N THR A 48 -27.93 -13.37 8.89
CA THR A 48 -27.52 -12.12 8.21
C THR A 48 -26.07 -12.24 7.80
N LEU A 49 -25.81 -12.05 6.51
CA LEU A 49 -24.47 -11.98 5.92
C LEU A 49 -24.18 -10.53 5.56
N LEU A 50 -23.04 -10.03 5.95
CA LEU A 50 -22.60 -8.68 5.63
C LEU A 50 -21.63 -8.73 4.45
N GLY A 51 -21.94 -7.95 3.43
CA GLY A 51 -21.04 -7.70 2.33
C GLY A 51 -20.44 -6.29 2.45
N VAL A 52 -19.16 -6.16 2.25
CA VAL A 52 -18.53 -4.85 2.14
C VAL A 52 -19.00 -4.15 0.87
N GLY A 53 -19.16 -2.84 0.95
CA GLY A 53 -19.41 -2.00 -0.23
C GLY A 53 -18.13 -1.77 -1.02
N GLY A 54 -17.98 -0.59 -1.61
CA GLY A 54 -16.76 -0.23 -2.32
C GLY A 54 -15.56 0.12 -1.42
N SER A 55 -15.75 0.18 -0.10
CA SER A 55 -14.70 0.45 0.90
C SER A 55 -14.53 -0.74 1.81
N LEU A 56 -13.34 -1.33 1.80
CA LEU A 56 -12.98 -2.46 2.66
C LEU A 56 -11.93 -2.06 3.70
N ASN A 57 -10.92 -1.30 3.29
CA ASN A 57 -9.78 -0.97 4.13
C ASN A 57 -9.90 0.44 4.70
N LEU A 58 -9.44 0.61 5.93
CA LEU A 58 -9.26 1.89 6.59
C LEU A 58 -7.76 2.10 6.85
N GLU A 59 -7.10 2.74 5.88
CA GLU A 59 -5.65 2.94 5.85
C GLU A 59 -5.24 4.09 6.80
N GLN A 60 -5.22 3.82 8.10
CA GLN A 60 -4.92 4.82 9.13
C GLN A 60 -3.61 5.58 8.88
N GLY A 61 -2.56 4.87 8.42
CA GLY A 61 -1.25 5.46 8.15
C GLY A 61 -1.20 6.40 6.95
N ALA A 62 -2.22 6.38 6.08
CA ALA A 62 -2.34 7.26 4.92
C ALA A 62 -3.27 8.45 5.18
N MET A 63 -3.87 8.56 6.36
CA MET A 63 -4.82 9.62 6.69
C MET A 63 -4.10 10.86 7.20
N SER A 64 -4.65 12.04 6.86
CA SER A 64 -4.22 13.30 7.47
C SER A 64 -4.68 13.40 8.93
N ASP A 65 -3.98 14.20 9.74
CA ASP A 65 -4.36 14.47 11.13
C ASP A 65 -5.80 14.96 11.25
N ALA A 66 -6.26 15.77 10.30
CA ALA A 66 -7.64 16.27 10.28
C ALA A 66 -8.67 15.15 10.04
N ALA A 67 -8.34 14.16 9.20
CA ALA A 67 -9.19 13.01 8.97
C ALA A 67 -9.23 12.09 10.20
N LEU A 68 -8.06 11.83 10.82
CA LEU A 68 -7.97 11.05 12.05
C LEU A 68 -8.78 11.70 13.19
N ALA A 69 -8.61 13.00 13.39
CA ALA A 69 -9.36 13.74 14.43
C ALA A 69 -10.87 13.69 14.20
N LEU A 70 -11.33 13.80 12.95
CA LEU A 70 -12.75 13.67 12.62
C LEU A 70 -13.28 12.27 12.92
N LEU A 71 -12.53 11.23 12.55
CA LEU A 71 -12.94 9.83 12.80
C LEU A 71 -13.01 9.53 14.29
N GLU A 72 -12.04 10.00 15.08
CA GLU A 72 -12.04 9.88 16.53
C GLU A 72 -13.25 10.61 17.16
N GLU A 73 -13.53 11.83 16.71
CA GLU A 73 -14.66 12.64 17.20
C GLU A 73 -16.02 11.99 16.94
N ILE A 74 -16.20 11.32 15.78
CA ILE A 74 -17.42 10.58 15.47
C ILE A 74 -17.46 9.18 16.10
N GLY A 75 -16.46 8.83 16.90
CA GLY A 75 -16.45 7.63 17.72
C GLY A 75 -15.87 6.39 17.05
N VAL A 76 -15.03 6.54 16.03
CA VAL A 76 -14.30 5.39 15.43
C VAL A 76 -13.22 4.91 16.39
N ASP A 77 -13.39 3.72 16.91
CA ASP A 77 -12.42 3.04 17.76
C ASP A 77 -11.47 2.17 16.93
N PHE A 78 -10.34 2.73 16.52
CA PHE A 78 -9.31 2.00 15.76
C PHE A 78 -8.72 0.81 16.52
N THR A 79 -8.66 0.88 17.85
CA THR A 79 -8.15 -0.22 18.67
C THR A 79 -9.15 -1.38 18.68
N GLY A 80 -10.42 -1.09 18.90
CA GLY A 80 -11.49 -2.08 18.84
C GLY A 80 -11.61 -2.70 17.43
N LEU A 81 -11.48 -1.90 16.37
CA LEU A 81 -11.46 -2.41 15.00
C LEU A 81 -10.33 -3.40 14.77
N ARG A 82 -9.11 -3.09 15.20
CA ARG A 82 -7.97 -4.01 15.07
C ARG A 82 -8.18 -5.31 15.85
N GLN A 83 -8.77 -5.24 17.03
CA GLN A 83 -9.06 -6.41 17.85
C GLN A 83 -10.19 -7.27 17.28
N ALA A 84 -11.08 -6.68 16.50
CA ALA A 84 -12.20 -7.37 15.86
C ALA A 84 -11.83 -8.08 14.55
N ILE A 85 -10.59 -7.88 14.04
CA ILE A 85 -10.13 -8.59 12.84
C ILE A 85 -10.02 -10.08 13.16
N ASP A 86 -10.70 -10.90 12.37
CA ASP A 86 -10.53 -12.35 12.41
C ASP A 86 -9.13 -12.71 11.88
N PRO A 87 -8.23 -13.30 12.70
CA PRO A 87 -6.89 -13.64 12.27
C PRO A 87 -6.86 -14.71 11.17
N GLY A 88 -7.95 -15.46 10.99
CA GLY A 88 -8.10 -16.43 9.89
C GLY A 88 -8.75 -15.85 8.64
N TYR A 89 -9.00 -14.52 8.56
CA TYR A 89 -9.67 -13.92 7.41
C TYR A 89 -8.71 -13.45 6.34
N MET A 90 -8.91 -13.90 5.11
CA MET A 90 -8.15 -13.51 3.92
C MET A 90 -6.62 -13.64 4.10
N ILE A 91 -5.91 -12.53 3.86
CA ILE A 91 -4.44 -12.46 3.93
C ILE A 91 -3.88 -12.53 5.36
N SER A 92 -4.75 -12.42 6.37
CA SER A 92 -4.35 -12.54 7.77
C SER A 92 -4.20 -13.99 8.23
N ASP A 93 -4.65 -14.96 7.43
CA ASP A 93 -4.48 -16.38 7.75
C ASP A 93 -3.01 -16.78 7.53
N PRO A 94 -2.26 -17.10 8.60
CA PRO A 94 -0.87 -17.53 8.49
C PRO A 94 -0.71 -18.91 7.82
N LEU A 95 -1.82 -19.65 7.63
CA LEU A 95 -1.85 -20.93 6.92
C LEU A 95 -2.14 -20.75 5.43
N SER A 96 -2.55 -19.55 4.99
CA SER A 96 -2.75 -19.25 3.58
C SER A 96 -1.41 -19.02 2.89
N GLU A 97 -1.07 -19.89 1.99
CA GLU A 97 0.04 -19.66 1.07
C GLU A 97 -0.40 -18.73 -0.07
N HIS A 98 0.32 -17.66 -0.28
CA HIS A 98 0.11 -16.78 -1.42
C HIS A 98 0.85 -17.35 -2.64
N GLY A 99 0.22 -17.31 -3.80
CA GLY A 99 0.83 -17.69 -5.07
C GLY A 99 1.26 -16.47 -5.88
N LEU A 100 2.47 -16.51 -6.41
CA LEU A 100 2.89 -15.62 -7.49
C LEU A 100 2.75 -16.37 -8.82
N TYR A 101 1.94 -15.83 -9.73
CA TYR A 101 1.79 -16.37 -11.06
C TYR A 101 2.69 -15.63 -12.05
N LEU A 102 3.61 -16.38 -12.66
CA LEU A 102 4.49 -15.91 -13.73
C LEU A 102 3.91 -16.40 -15.06
N ASN A 103 3.55 -15.48 -15.94
CA ASN A 103 2.94 -15.82 -17.22
C ASN A 103 4.00 -16.15 -18.30
N ALA A 104 3.63 -17.00 -19.26
CA ALA A 104 4.53 -17.45 -20.31
C ALA A 104 5.07 -16.32 -21.20
N ASN A 105 4.30 -15.26 -21.43
CA ASN A 105 4.73 -14.16 -22.31
C ASN A 105 5.92 -13.39 -21.74
N ASP A 106 5.95 -13.21 -20.41
CA ASP A 106 6.97 -12.43 -19.74
C ASP A 106 8.13 -13.30 -19.19
N PHE A 107 7.84 -14.57 -18.86
CA PHE A 107 8.76 -15.45 -18.16
C PHE A 107 9.02 -16.78 -18.85
N GLY A 108 8.58 -16.91 -20.12
CA GLY A 108 8.84 -18.08 -20.96
C GLY A 108 7.96 -19.30 -20.70
N ALA A 109 7.37 -19.42 -19.51
CA ALA A 109 6.42 -20.49 -19.16
C ALA A 109 5.44 -20.02 -18.09
N ASP A 110 4.22 -20.58 -18.12
CA ASP A 110 3.25 -20.36 -17.06
C ASP A 110 3.65 -21.15 -15.81
N ARG A 111 3.84 -20.46 -14.69
CA ARG A 111 4.22 -21.05 -13.40
C ARG A 111 3.49 -20.38 -12.26
N SER A 112 3.03 -21.19 -11.30
CA SER A 112 2.56 -20.68 -9.99
C SER A 112 3.55 -21.09 -8.92
N ILE A 113 4.02 -20.15 -8.14
CA ILE A 113 5.04 -20.35 -7.11
C ILE A 113 4.44 -19.91 -5.79
N ASN A 114 4.26 -20.86 -4.87
CA ASN A 114 3.79 -20.59 -3.53
C ASN A 114 4.90 -19.98 -2.68
N GLY A 115 4.56 -19.06 -1.81
CA GLY A 115 5.53 -18.42 -0.94
C GLY A 115 4.95 -17.23 -0.19
N PRO A 116 5.78 -16.49 0.53
CA PRO A 116 5.35 -15.32 1.32
C PRO A 116 5.06 -14.10 0.44
N TRP A 117 4.48 -14.31 -0.74
CA TRP A 117 4.16 -13.25 -1.71
C TRP A 117 2.94 -12.49 -1.25
N ASN A 118 3.12 -11.47 -0.45
CA ASN A 118 2.05 -10.57 -0.12
C ASN A 118 2.31 -9.17 -0.70
N LEU A 119 1.29 -8.34 -0.59
CA LEU A 119 1.34 -6.99 -1.12
C LEU A 119 2.33 -6.06 -0.40
N THR A 120 2.86 -6.44 0.75
CA THR A 120 3.83 -5.65 1.51
C THR A 120 5.14 -6.42 1.64
N TRP A 121 6.09 -6.16 0.78
CA TRP A 121 7.43 -6.75 0.83
C TRP A 121 8.22 -6.36 2.08
N ALA A 122 7.76 -5.36 2.82
CA ALA A 122 8.41 -4.90 4.03
C ALA A 122 7.99 -5.74 5.25
N GLY A 123 8.95 -6.35 5.93
CA GLY A 123 8.76 -6.90 7.28
C GLY A 123 8.57 -8.41 7.39
N PHE A 124 8.75 -9.19 6.33
CA PHE A 124 8.48 -10.64 6.32
C PHE A 124 9.72 -11.55 6.43
N GLY A 125 10.81 -11.09 6.97
CA GLY A 125 11.96 -11.94 7.19
C GLY A 125 12.82 -12.16 5.95
N ASP A 126 13.50 -13.32 5.84
CA ASP A 126 14.40 -13.61 4.74
C ASP A 126 13.64 -14.07 3.49
N PHE A 127 13.46 -13.18 2.54
CA PHE A 127 12.88 -13.45 1.23
C PHE A 127 13.80 -14.17 0.26
N SER A 128 15.08 -14.33 0.58
CA SER A 128 16.07 -14.85 -0.37
C SER A 128 15.70 -16.22 -0.91
N ALA A 129 15.18 -17.12 -0.06
CA ALA A 129 14.77 -18.46 -0.49
C ALA A 129 13.57 -18.39 -1.46
N ALA A 130 12.59 -17.54 -1.17
CA ALA A 130 11.42 -17.34 -2.02
C ALA A 130 11.81 -16.71 -3.37
N ILE A 131 12.70 -15.71 -3.37
CA ILE A 131 13.20 -15.10 -4.61
C ILE A 131 13.95 -16.11 -5.47
N ARG A 132 14.79 -16.95 -4.89
CA ARG A 132 15.49 -18.04 -5.61
C ARG A 132 14.52 -19.03 -6.24
N SER A 133 13.37 -19.30 -5.62
CA SER A 133 12.36 -20.19 -6.20
C SER A 133 11.68 -19.63 -7.46
N LEU A 134 11.86 -18.33 -7.77
CA LEU A 134 11.38 -17.72 -9.00
C LEU A 134 12.19 -18.14 -10.22
N GLU A 135 13.40 -18.69 -10.04
CA GLU A 135 14.30 -19.11 -11.13
C GLU A 135 14.53 -17.98 -12.15
N LEU A 136 14.80 -16.79 -11.66
CA LEU A 136 15.11 -15.62 -12.48
C LEU A 136 16.55 -15.68 -13.02
N ALA A 137 16.87 -14.76 -13.93
CA ALA A 137 18.27 -14.54 -14.28
C ALA A 137 19.07 -14.09 -13.05
N GLU A 138 20.33 -14.50 -12.94
CA GLU A 138 21.20 -14.28 -11.76
C GLU A 138 21.23 -12.79 -11.34
N ALA A 139 21.28 -11.87 -12.29
CA ALA A 139 21.30 -10.43 -12.01
C ALA A 139 19.97 -9.94 -11.41
N ASP A 140 18.84 -10.47 -11.86
CA ASP A 140 17.51 -10.12 -11.36
C ASP A 140 17.29 -10.69 -9.96
N GLU A 141 17.71 -11.94 -9.72
CA GLU A 141 17.67 -12.58 -8.41
C GLU A 141 18.50 -11.79 -7.39
N ALA A 142 19.76 -11.49 -7.73
CA ALA A 142 20.66 -10.72 -6.88
C ALA A 142 20.12 -9.30 -6.63
N GLY A 143 19.58 -8.64 -7.67
CA GLY A 143 18.98 -7.31 -7.58
C GLY A 143 17.80 -7.28 -6.63
N LEU A 144 16.85 -8.23 -6.74
CA LEU A 144 15.70 -8.32 -5.84
C LEU A 144 16.11 -8.59 -4.40
N ILE A 145 17.04 -9.52 -4.17
CA ILE A 145 17.55 -9.81 -2.82
C ILE A 145 18.19 -8.56 -2.20
N ALA A 146 19.02 -7.84 -2.95
CA ALA A 146 19.66 -6.62 -2.49
C ALA A 146 18.65 -5.49 -2.22
N LEU A 147 17.63 -5.37 -3.07
CA LEU A 147 16.57 -4.36 -2.97
C LEU A 147 15.71 -4.56 -1.71
N ILE A 148 15.37 -5.81 -1.39
CA ILE A 148 14.53 -6.16 -0.24
C ILE A 148 15.37 -6.23 1.05
N GLY A 149 16.62 -6.69 0.94
CA GLY A 149 17.50 -6.94 2.08
C GLY A 149 18.08 -5.71 2.77
N ALA A 150 17.83 -4.51 2.26
CA ALA A 150 18.21 -3.22 2.84
C ALA A 150 19.72 -2.99 3.15
N GLN A 151 20.61 -3.84 2.64
CA GLN A 151 22.06 -3.75 2.94
C GLN A 151 22.87 -3.01 1.88
N THR A 152 22.23 -2.62 0.76
CA THR A 152 22.90 -1.95 -0.37
C THR A 152 22.51 -0.49 -0.44
N ASP A 153 23.49 0.42 -0.37
CA ASP A 153 23.27 1.85 -0.65
C ASP A 153 23.22 2.10 -2.16
N PHE A 154 22.02 2.01 -2.72
CA PHE A 154 21.79 2.31 -4.15
C PHE A 154 21.93 3.79 -4.51
N LEU A 155 22.02 4.69 -3.52
CA LEU A 155 22.30 6.11 -3.71
C LEU A 155 23.79 6.45 -3.63
N LYS A 156 24.66 5.45 -3.49
CA LYS A 156 26.11 5.65 -3.44
C LYS A 156 26.60 6.45 -4.65
N GLY A 157 27.38 7.49 -4.37
CA GLY A 157 27.89 8.41 -5.40
C GLY A 157 26.96 9.57 -5.74
N ILE A 158 25.76 9.65 -5.15
CA ILE A 158 24.90 10.83 -5.23
C ILE A 158 25.17 11.67 -3.98
N PRO A 159 25.53 12.97 -4.12
CA PRO A 159 25.68 13.89 -2.99
C PRO A 159 24.43 13.93 -2.12
N SER A 160 24.59 14.05 -0.81
CA SER A 160 23.45 13.99 0.13
C SER A 160 22.39 15.06 -0.17
N GLU A 161 22.82 16.24 -0.59
CA GLU A 161 21.97 17.36 -0.96
C GLU A 161 21.17 17.14 -2.26
N GLU A 162 21.61 16.22 -3.11
CA GLU A 162 20.96 15.91 -4.39
C GLU A 162 20.05 14.67 -4.29
N ARG A 163 20.14 13.89 -3.20
CA ARG A 163 19.41 12.60 -3.07
C ARG A 163 17.90 12.78 -3.10
N GLU A 164 17.36 13.78 -2.44
CA GLU A 164 15.93 14.06 -2.42
C GLU A 164 15.43 14.40 -3.82
N GLN A 165 16.13 15.26 -4.53
CA GLN A 165 15.80 15.61 -5.91
C GLN A 165 15.88 14.38 -6.82
N PHE A 166 16.94 13.59 -6.69
CA PHE A 166 17.10 12.35 -7.45
C PHE A 166 15.93 11.39 -7.25
N LEU A 167 15.48 11.18 -6.00
CA LEU A 167 14.33 10.31 -5.69
C LEU A 167 13.02 10.83 -6.29
N HIS A 168 12.84 12.14 -6.37
CA HIS A 168 11.64 12.74 -6.94
C HIS A 168 11.63 12.76 -8.46
N GLU A 169 12.76 12.99 -9.10
CA GLU A 169 12.85 13.16 -10.55
C GLU A 169 13.14 11.86 -11.30
N THR A 170 13.72 10.86 -10.65
CA THR A 170 14.06 9.60 -11.30
C THR A 170 12.87 8.64 -11.29
N VAL A 171 12.58 8.09 -12.46
CA VAL A 171 11.54 7.08 -12.65
C VAL A 171 11.95 5.77 -11.96
N TYR A 172 11.02 5.12 -11.27
CA TYR A 172 11.30 3.91 -10.50
C TYR A 172 11.85 2.76 -11.36
N ALA A 173 11.29 2.54 -12.56
CA ALA A 173 11.83 1.53 -13.47
C ALA A 173 13.28 1.83 -13.91
N THR A 174 13.64 3.11 -14.10
CA THR A 174 15.03 3.54 -14.41
C THR A 174 15.94 3.23 -13.23
N PHE A 175 15.52 3.52 -12.02
CA PHE A 175 16.26 3.16 -10.81
C PHE A 175 16.52 1.65 -10.72
N LEU A 176 15.49 0.83 -10.95
CA LEU A 176 15.61 -0.63 -10.92
C LEU A 176 16.59 -1.14 -11.98
N SER A 177 16.59 -0.57 -13.19
CA SER A 177 17.50 -1.00 -14.26
C SER A 177 18.94 -0.47 -14.06
N GLU A 178 19.11 0.81 -13.73
CA GLU A 178 20.43 1.45 -13.75
C GLU A 178 21.18 1.34 -12.42
N ARG A 179 20.47 1.35 -11.29
CA ARG A 179 21.07 1.32 -9.96
C ARG A 179 21.04 -0.07 -9.34
N VAL A 180 19.95 -0.80 -9.54
CA VAL A 180 19.83 -2.18 -9.01
C VAL A 180 20.38 -3.19 -9.99
N GLY A 181 20.39 -2.88 -11.30
CA GLY A 181 20.90 -3.76 -12.35
C GLY A 181 19.89 -4.80 -12.85
N MET A 182 18.60 -4.57 -12.65
CA MET A 182 17.55 -5.49 -13.06
C MET A 182 17.27 -5.40 -14.57
N SER A 183 16.99 -6.55 -15.16
CA SER A 183 16.49 -6.64 -16.55
C SER A 183 15.02 -6.20 -16.63
N GLU A 184 14.52 -6.03 -17.85
CA GLU A 184 13.10 -5.75 -18.08
C GLU A 184 12.19 -6.86 -17.49
N SER A 185 12.60 -8.13 -17.59
CA SER A 185 11.87 -9.25 -16.99
C SER A 185 11.88 -9.20 -15.47
N GLY A 186 13.02 -8.85 -14.84
CA GLY A 186 13.09 -8.68 -13.39
C GLY A 186 12.19 -7.55 -12.89
N ILE A 187 12.13 -6.42 -13.62
CA ILE A 187 11.25 -5.29 -13.27
C ILE A 187 9.78 -5.72 -13.31
N LYS A 188 9.38 -6.64 -14.18
CA LYS A 188 8.00 -7.16 -14.24
C LYS A 188 7.55 -7.90 -12.98
N ILE A 189 8.48 -8.38 -12.15
CA ILE A 189 8.13 -8.96 -10.83
C ILE A 189 7.58 -7.88 -9.88
N VAL A 190 8.08 -6.65 -9.99
CA VAL A 190 7.68 -5.53 -9.13
C VAL A 190 6.51 -4.74 -9.73
N GLU A 191 6.33 -4.82 -11.03
CA GLU A 191 5.33 -4.06 -11.80
C GLU A 191 3.89 -4.21 -11.28
N PRO A 192 3.37 -5.41 -10.93
CA PRO A 192 2.01 -5.58 -10.41
C PRO A 192 1.72 -4.76 -9.17
N TRP A 193 2.74 -4.58 -8.29
CA TRP A 193 2.67 -3.75 -7.11
C TRP A 193 2.37 -2.29 -7.46
N ILE A 194 3.17 -1.73 -8.37
CA ILE A 194 3.00 -0.36 -8.80
C ILE A 194 1.64 -0.16 -9.49
N LYS A 195 1.24 -1.10 -10.34
CA LYS A 195 -0.06 -1.05 -11.01
C LYS A 195 -1.24 -1.14 -10.04
N ALA A 196 -1.15 -1.96 -9.01
CA ALA A 196 -2.21 -2.09 -8.01
C ALA A 196 -2.43 -0.78 -7.23
N LEU A 197 -1.36 -0.03 -6.95
CA LEU A 197 -1.43 1.20 -6.16
C LEU A 197 -1.71 2.44 -6.99
N PHE A 198 -1.10 2.55 -8.16
CA PHE A 198 -1.12 3.77 -8.97
C PHE A 198 -1.94 3.66 -10.27
N GLY A 199 -2.34 2.46 -10.69
CA GLY A 199 -3.00 2.22 -11.96
C GLY A 199 -2.13 2.48 -13.19
N VAL A 200 -0.81 2.69 -13.00
CA VAL A 200 0.17 2.98 -14.06
C VAL A 200 1.41 2.09 -13.91
N SER A 201 2.26 2.09 -14.92
CA SER A 201 3.50 1.33 -14.94
C SER A 201 4.58 1.96 -14.04
N ALA A 202 5.53 1.15 -13.57
CA ALA A 202 6.76 1.60 -12.91
C ALA A 202 7.58 2.60 -13.75
N LYS A 203 7.32 2.67 -15.05
CA LYS A 203 7.91 3.66 -15.98
C LYS A 203 7.28 5.05 -15.87
N SER A 204 6.24 5.22 -15.04
CA SER A 204 5.49 6.47 -14.89
C SER A 204 5.42 6.97 -13.44
N VAL A 205 6.13 6.33 -12.52
CA VAL A 205 6.13 6.68 -11.09
C VAL A 205 7.56 7.01 -10.67
N SER A 206 7.75 8.04 -9.86
CA SER A 206 9.06 8.38 -9.30
C SER A 206 9.46 7.37 -8.22
N ILE A 207 10.77 7.31 -7.91
CA ILE A 207 11.26 6.50 -6.79
C ILE A 207 10.55 6.92 -5.50
N SER A 208 10.49 8.21 -5.22
CA SER A 208 9.87 8.76 -4.00
C SER A 208 8.43 8.28 -3.81
N GLU A 209 7.60 8.35 -4.86
CA GLU A 209 6.21 7.90 -4.78
C GLU A 209 6.10 6.38 -4.63
N ALA A 210 6.90 5.62 -5.38
CA ALA A 210 6.93 4.17 -5.28
C ALA A 210 7.27 3.71 -3.85
N LEU A 211 8.30 4.31 -3.23
CA LEU A 211 8.72 3.98 -1.87
C LEU A 211 7.69 4.38 -0.80
N LYS A 212 7.06 5.54 -0.94
CA LYS A 212 5.96 5.97 -0.03
C LYS A 212 4.80 4.98 -0.05
N ALA A 213 4.56 4.36 -1.18
CA ALA A 213 3.53 3.34 -1.36
C ALA A 213 3.98 1.93 -0.93
N GLY A 214 5.18 1.78 -0.37
CA GLY A 214 5.72 0.52 0.13
C GLY A 214 6.34 -0.39 -0.93
N ALA A 215 6.70 0.16 -2.10
CA ALA A 215 7.44 -0.60 -3.10
C ALA A 215 8.81 -1.06 -2.56
N PRO A 216 9.38 -2.17 -3.08
CA PRO A 216 10.68 -2.66 -2.65
C PRO A 216 11.78 -1.60 -2.77
N GLY A 217 12.70 -1.57 -1.81
CA GLY A 217 13.83 -0.64 -1.78
C GLY A 217 13.67 0.54 -0.83
N ALA A 218 12.53 0.68 -0.12
CA ALA A 218 12.33 1.74 0.86
C ALA A 218 13.46 1.80 1.90
N THR A 219 13.92 0.66 2.35
CA THR A 219 15.00 0.53 3.33
C THR A 219 16.39 0.69 2.74
N SER A 220 16.56 0.35 1.44
CA SER A 220 17.86 0.42 0.75
C SER A 220 18.21 1.82 0.24
N VAL A 221 17.25 2.74 0.15
CA VAL A 221 17.44 4.11 -0.35
C VAL A 221 17.25 5.17 0.72
N THR A 222 16.59 4.85 1.84
CA THR A 222 16.46 5.76 2.97
C THR A 222 17.71 5.64 3.82
N PRO A 223 18.47 6.75 4.06
CA PRO A 223 19.57 6.70 5.01
C PRO A 223 19.02 6.25 6.38
N PRO A 224 19.80 5.47 7.15
CA PRO A 224 19.41 5.16 8.53
C PRO A 224 19.15 6.48 9.26
N ALA A 225 18.05 6.52 10.05
CA ALA A 225 17.78 7.66 10.89
C ALA A 225 19.04 7.98 11.72
N PRO A 226 19.41 9.26 11.89
CA PRO A 226 20.57 9.60 12.70
C PRO A 226 20.38 8.97 14.08
N ASP A 227 21.43 8.28 14.55
CA ASP A 227 21.46 7.68 15.89
C ASP A 227 21.11 8.77 16.91
N THR A 228 19.97 8.68 17.56
CA THR A 228 19.54 9.59 18.62
C THR A 228 20.28 9.34 19.94
N ALA A 229 21.42 8.66 19.89
CA ALA A 229 22.24 8.31 21.06
C ALA A 229 23.14 9.43 21.58
N GLU A 230 23.14 10.65 20.98
CA GLU A 230 23.99 11.77 21.45
C GLU A 230 23.18 12.99 21.91
N ALA A 231 22.04 12.79 22.57
CA ALA A 231 21.28 13.90 23.17
C ALA A 231 21.00 13.71 24.66
N GLU A 232 21.92 13.07 25.38
CA GLU A 232 21.95 13.10 26.86
C GLU A 232 23.40 13.27 27.35
N GLU A 233 23.88 14.52 27.31
CA GLU A 233 24.89 15.05 28.22
C GLU A 233 24.51 16.48 28.66
#